data_09aa1d7c63d5d04be6e14d1296838d13
#
_entry.id   09aa1d7c63d5d04be6e14d1296838d13
#
_cell.length_a   1.000
_cell.length_b   1.000
_cell.length_c   1.000
_cell.angle_alpha   90.00
_cell.angle_beta   90.00
_cell.angle_gamma   90.00
#
_symmetry.space_group_name_H-M   'P 1'
#
loop_
_entity.id
_entity.type
_entity.pdbx_description
1 polymer ?
#
loop_
_entity_poly.entity_id
_entity_poly.type
_entity_poly.pdbx_seq_one_letter_code
_entity_poly.pdbx_strand_id
1 'polypeptide(L)'
;MIDLSVKDLVKSFDADTNLLDGVSFDIQAGERVGLLGRNGAGKTTLFKILTGELDYNTGEVRFAPGRKVGLISQIPHYPAGYTVEDVLRTAFRELANIQSKMRRLEEQMAAQPDKALLAEYDALSTRFQTGGGYETDMQTDKICNGLGIPAAQRQQDFDSLSGGEKTRVNLARPLLEKTDILLLDEPTNHLDMHAVEWLEGYIEKFRGTVLTISHDRYFLDRVVTRIIELHDGKAEFYSGNYSFYVREKQARFDLQLKQYEKEQAKLGQLGFTLERMKGWGINNRTLYRRAMSIQHRMERIEKTDRPTQEKTLRARFAQRDFFGDEVLSVKGLGKAYDGRTLFSDVELQVAGGERIALLGDNGTGKSTFLKLLLGEEAGAGRVKFGPTVKWAYLPQIIHFAHPERTLLDTMLYEKNCSVQTARDRLGAYLFEGEDVFKTVSSLSGGEQSRLRLCMLMDEKINLLVLDEPTNHLDIDSREWLEDALEDYEGTLIFVSHDRYFVNKFATRIWELENGHIRDFPCGYEKYRSIKEKEAIAAPAPEKPKKERKEKPKTSGSKMLEKQIRALEREIEKQEQLSAQLDTQIEAAASDYQELARLMAEKQSCDDALTGLMDEWERLSSELEDAT
;
A
#
# COMPACT_ATOMS: atom_id res chain seq x y z
N MET A 1 -14.56 -21.59 5.89
CA MET A 1 -13.98 -22.50 4.87
C MET A 1 -12.57 -22.05 4.63
N ILE A 2 -11.59 -22.96 4.60
CA ILE A 2 -10.17 -22.62 4.37
C ILE A 2 -9.97 -22.49 2.87
N ASP A 3 -9.47 -21.35 2.40
CA ASP A 3 -9.14 -21.09 1.00
C ASP A 3 -7.69 -21.43 0.67
N LEU A 4 -6.77 -21.24 1.64
CA LEU A 4 -5.35 -21.59 1.52
C LEU A 4 -4.87 -22.24 2.81
N SER A 5 -4.20 -23.38 2.70
CA SER A 5 -3.54 -24.08 3.81
C SER A 5 -2.08 -24.37 3.46
N VAL A 6 -1.18 -23.98 4.34
CA VAL A 6 0.27 -24.28 4.27
C VAL A 6 0.63 -25.06 5.52
N LYS A 7 1.31 -26.21 5.38
CA LYS A 7 1.70 -27.07 6.49
C LYS A 7 3.16 -27.46 6.40
N ASP A 8 3.89 -27.24 7.48
CA ASP A 8 5.28 -27.64 7.71
C ASP A 8 6.19 -27.34 6.51
N LEU A 9 6.00 -26.15 5.91
CA LEU A 9 6.71 -25.74 4.72
C LEU A 9 8.17 -25.41 5.04
N VAL A 10 9.09 -26.12 4.37
CA VAL A 10 10.53 -25.89 4.47
C VAL A 10 11.11 -25.55 3.11
N LYS A 11 11.91 -24.49 3.06
CA LYS A 11 12.70 -24.11 1.88
C LYS A 11 14.09 -23.66 2.28
N SER A 12 15.09 -24.29 1.66
CA SER A 12 16.49 -23.88 1.73
C SER A 12 17.03 -23.65 0.32
N PHE A 13 18.00 -22.77 0.20
CA PHE A 13 18.81 -22.57 -1.01
C PHE A 13 20.22 -23.12 -0.80
N ASP A 14 20.69 -23.11 0.46
CA ASP A 14 21.99 -23.65 0.87
C ASP A 14 21.79 -24.86 1.79
N ALA A 15 22.83 -25.67 1.93
CA ALA A 15 22.77 -26.89 2.74
C ALA A 15 22.63 -26.62 4.26
N ASP A 16 23.08 -25.46 4.72
CA ASP A 16 23.26 -25.18 6.15
C ASP A 16 22.16 -24.31 6.75
N THR A 17 21.34 -23.61 5.92
CA THR A 17 20.33 -22.67 6.43
C THR A 17 18.98 -22.83 5.74
N ASN A 18 17.92 -22.95 6.54
CA ASN A 18 16.56 -22.93 6.06
C ASN A 18 16.06 -21.48 5.99
N LEU A 19 15.60 -21.04 4.83
CA LEU A 19 14.95 -19.76 4.67
C LEU A 19 13.52 -19.76 5.26
N LEU A 20 12.81 -20.89 5.05
CA LEU A 20 11.53 -21.21 5.69
C LEU A 20 11.73 -22.52 6.45
N ASP A 21 11.34 -22.56 7.73
CA ASP A 21 11.60 -23.67 8.62
C ASP A 21 10.32 -24.12 9.34
N GLY A 22 9.52 -24.96 8.67
CA GLY A 22 8.29 -25.49 9.20
C GLY A 22 7.14 -24.48 9.27
N VAL A 23 7.05 -23.57 8.29
CA VAL A 23 6.00 -22.56 8.24
C VAL A 23 4.63 -23.23 8.03
N SER A 24 3.69 -22.97 8.94
CA SER A 24 2.33 -23.52 8.88
C SER A 24 1.30 -22.44 9.19
N PHE A 25 0.31 -22.26 8.30
CA PHE A 25 -0.83 -21.35 8.50
C PHE A 25 -2.01 -21.70 7.60
N ASP A 26 -3.19 -21.29 8.03
CA ASP A 26 -4.43 -21.39 7.26
C ASP A 26 -5.02 -20.00 7.05
N ILE A 27 -5.57 -19.75 5.85
CA ILE A 27 -6.30 -18.52 5.53
C ILE A 27 -7.75 -18.89 5.19
N GLN A 28 -8.68 -18.21 5.85
CA GLN A 28 -10.11 -18.45 5.69
C GLN A 28 -10.69 -17.66 4.51
N ALA A 29 -11.80 -18.17 3.95
CA ALA A 29 -12.51 -17.49 2.86
C ALA A 29 -12.94 -16.07 3.27
N GLY A 30 -12.57 -15.09 2.46
CA GLY A 30 -12.85 -13.68 2.68
C GLY A 30 -11.93 -13.00 3.71
N GLU A 31 -10.91 -13.68 4.22
CA GLU A 31 -9.92 -13.11 5.12
C GLU A 31 -8.92 -12.23 4.36
N ARG A 32 -8.48 -11.14 4.97
CA ARG A 32 -7.48 -10.22 4.42
C ARG A 32 -6.23 -10.26 5.30
N VAL A 33 -5.19 -10.90 4.78
CA VAL A 33 -3.97 -11.21 5.52
C VAL A 33 -2.80 -10.41 4.98
N GLY A 34 -2.07 -9.73 5.87
CA GLY A 34 -0.79 -9.10 5.58
C GLY A 34 0.36 -10.04 5.94
N LEU A 35 1.30 -10.24 5.02
CA LEU A 35 2.53 -10.99 5.25
C LEU A 35 3.68 -10.02 5.46
N LEU A 36 4.18 -9.94 6.68
CA LEU A 36 5.27 -9.06 7.09
C LEU A 36 6.56 -9.85 7.35
N GLY A 37 7.66 -9.15 7.51
CA GLY A 37 8.99 -9.65 7.84
C GLY A 37 10.07 -8.82 7.17
N ARG A 38 11.29 -8.94 7.66
CA ARG A 38 12.46 -8.23 7.13
C ARG A 38 12.75 -8.57 5.67
N ASN A 39 13.55 -7.74 5.02
CA ASN A 39 14.08 -8.08 3.71
C ASN A 39 14.95 -9.34 3.83
N GLY A 40 14.73 -10.30 2.93
CA GLY A 40 15.37 -11.62 3.01
C GLY A 40 14.68 -12.65 3.90
N ALA A 41 13.61 -12.33 4.64
CA ALA A 41 12.87 -13.28 5.48
C ALA A 41 12.07 -14.36 4.69
N GLY A 42 12.10 -14.33 3.36
CA GLY A 42 11.44 -15.34 2.54
C GLY A 42 10.03 -15.01 2.08
N LYS A 43 9.55 -13.76 2.24
CA LYS A 43 8.19 -13.34 1.83
C LYS A 43 7.91 -13.61 0.34
N THR A 44 8.72 -13.06 -0.55
CA THR A 44 8.60 -13.28 -2.00
C THR A 44 8.84 -14.73 -2.39
N THR A 45 9.72 -15.43 -1.68
CA THR A 45 9.95 -16.87 -1.87
C THR A 45 8.69 -17.68 -1.54
N LEU A 46 8.03 -17.36 -0.42
CA LEU A 46 6.76 -17.97 -0.06
C LEU A 46 5.70 -17.72 -1.15
N PHE A 47 5.59 -16.49 -1.65
CA PHE A 47 4.66 -16.18 -2.75
C PHE A 47 4.95 -16.99 -4.01
N LYS A 48 6.22 -17.13 -4.42
CA LYS A 48 6.62 -17.95 -5.57
C LYS A 48 6.31 -19.44 -5.36
N ILE A 49 6.39 -19.92 -4.13
CA ILE A 49 5.97 -21.29 -3.79
C ILE A 49 4.46 -21.45 -3.90
N LEU A 50 3.69 -20.47 -3.35
CA LEU A 50 2.23 -20.48 -3.43
C LEU A 50 1.72 -20.44 -4.87
N THR A 51 2.45 -19.80 -5.79
CA THR A 51 2.08 -19.71 -7.21
C THR A 51 2.59 -20.89 -8.05
N GLY A 52 3.41 -21.76 -7.46
CA GLY A 52 4.03 -22.87 -8.17
C GLY A 52 5.20 -22.49 -9.08
N GLU A 53 5.70 -21.25 -8.95
CA GLU A 53 6.90 -20.78 -9.69
C GLU A 53 8.19 -21.33 -9.08
N LEU A 54 8.15 -21.74 -7.82
CA LEU A 54 9.30 -22.26 -7.09
C LEU A 54 8.91 -23.51 -6.29
N ASP A 55 9.73 -24.57 -6.40
CA ASP A 55 9.59 -25.79 -5.62
C ASP A 55 10.07 -25.59 -4.17
N TYR A 56 9.55 -26.41 -3.26
CA TYR A 56 9.92 -26.44 -1.85
C TYR A 56 10.52 -27.81 -1.45
N ASN A 57 11.24 -27.84 -0.32
CA ASN A 57 11.95 -29.07 0.10
C ASN A 57 10.99 -30.06 0.78
N THR A 58 10.19 -29.59 1.74
CA THR A 58 9.19 -30.41 2.45
C THR A 58 7.98 -29.55 2.81
N GLY A 59 6.88 -30.22 3.14
CA GLY A 59 5.64 -29.57 3.55
C GLY A 59 4.53 -29.75 2.53
N GLU A 60 3.46 -29.00 2.70
CA GLU A 60 2.28 -29.10 1.86
C GLU A 60 1.63 -27.72 1.67
N VAL A 61 1.27 -27.39 0.43
CA VAL A 61 0.49 -26.21 0.06
C VAL A 61 -0.78 -26.66 -0.63
N ARG A 62 -1.94 -26.23 -0.11
CA ARG A 62 -3.25 -26.59 -0.66
C ARG A 62 -4.12 -25.37 -0.80
N PHE A 63 -4.65 -25.16 -2.01
CA PHE A 63 -5.78 -24.25 -2.25
C PHE A 63 -7.09 -25.01 -2.25
N ALA A 64 -8.17 -24.33 -1.85
CA ALA A 64 -9.51 -24.92 -1.93
C ALA A 64 -9.87 -25.26 -3.38
N PRO A 65 -10.46 -26.44 -3.64
CA PRO A 65 -10.79 -26.87 -4.99
C PRO A 65 -11.71 -25.88 -5.71
N GLY A 66 -11.41 -25.60 -6.98
CA GLY A 66 -12.20 -24.73 -7.85
C GLY A 66 -12.01 -23.22 -7.59
N ARG A 67 -11.15 -22.81 -6.68
CA ARG A 67 -10.81 -21.40 -6.46
C ARG A 67 -9.84 -20.89 -7.51
N LYS A 68 -10.11 -19.72 -8.05
CA LYS A 68 -9.20 -19.01 -8.98
C LYS A 68 -8.27 -18.11 -8.18
N VAL A 69 -6.96 -18.30 -8.38
CA VAL A 69 -5.92 -17.50 -7.74
C VAL A 69 -5.42 -16.45 -8.73
N GLY A 70 -5.53 -15.18 -8.36
CA GLY A 70 -4.94 -14.06 -9.08
C GLY A 70 -3.64 -13.65 -8.41
N LEU A 71 -2.57 -13.57 -9.19
CA LEU A 71 -1.26 -13.18 -8.70
C LEU A 71 -0.84 -11.84 -9.29
N ILE A 72 -0.37 -10.96 -8.43
CA ILE A 72 0.40 -9.77 -8.80
C ILE A 72 1.82 -10.00 -8.31
N SER A 73 2.68 -10.46 -9.20
CA SER A 73 4.12 -10.61 -8.99
C SER A 73 4.90 -9.89 -10.08
N GLN A 74 6.12 -10.31 -10.33
CA GLN A 74 6.97 -9.76 -11.38
C GLN A 74 6.25 -9.70 -12.74
N ILE A 75 6.57 -8.66 -13.52
CA ILE A 75 5.95 -8.38 -14.82
C ILE A 75 6.11 -9.59 -15.75
N PRO A 76 5.01 -10.24 -16.19
CA PRO A 76 5.09 -11.34 -17.14
C PRO A 76 5.66 -10.86 -18.48
N HIS A 77 6.34 -11.73 -19.20
CA HIS A 77 6.72 -11.46 -20.59
C HIS A 77 5.50 -11.66 -21.48
N TYR A 78 5.13 -10.61 -22.18
CA TYR A 78 4.10 -10.67 -23.22
C TYR A 78 4.75 -10.78 -24.60
N PRO A 79 4.05 -11.32 -25.60
CA PRO A 79 4.55 -11.33 -26.98
C PRO A 79 4.86 -9.91 -27.47
N ALA A 80 5.93 -9.78 -28.25
CA ALA A 80 6.32 -8.49 -28.84
C ALA A 80 5.17 -7.88 -29.66
N GLY A 81 4.95 -6.57 -29.52
CA GLY A 81 3.90 -5.84 -30.21
C GLY A 81 2.51 -5.88 -29.55
N TYR A 82 2.40 -6.44 -28.33
CA TYR A 82 1.17 -6.33 -27.55
C TYR A 82 1.00 -4.89 -27.07
N THR A 83 -0.18 -4.33 -27.33
CA THR A 83 -0.59 -3.07 -26.72
C THR A 83 -1.01 -3.28 -25.26
N VAL A 84 -1.07 -2.20 -24.50
CA VAL A 84 -1.61 -2.23 -23.13
C VAL A 84 -3.03 -2.80 -23.11
N GLU A 85 -3.86 -2.45 -24.10
CA GLU A 85 -5.22 -2.98 -24.25
C GLU A 85 -5.21 -4.49 -24.45
N ASP A 86 -4.29 -5.03 -25.27
CA ASP A 86 -4.17 -6.47 -25.49
C ASP A 86 -3.79 -7.20 -24.20
N VAL A 87 -2.87 -6.63 -23.42
CA VAL A 87 -2.48 -7.17 -22.11
C VAL A 87 -3.68 -7.22 -21.16
N LEU A 88 -4.46 -6.15 -21.07
CA LEU A 88 -5.66 -6.10 -20.20
C LEU A 88 -6.73 -7.10 -20.66
N ARG A 89 -6.93 -7.26 -21.98
CA ARG A 89 -7.88 -8.23 -22.55
C ARG A 89 -7.50 -9.67 -22.27
N THR A 90 -6.24 -9.99 -21.97
CA THR A 90 -5.87 -11.35 -21.55
C THR A 90 -6.61 -11.81 -20.29
N ALA A 91 -7.02 -10.89 -19.42
CA ALA A 91 -7.84 -11.17 -18.25
C ALA A 91 -9.19 -11.82 -18.59
N PHE A 92 -9.73 -11.53 -19.78
CA PHE A 92 -11.02 -12.01 -20.26
C PHE A 92 -10.90 -13.18 -21.25
N ARG A 93 -9.75 -13.87 -21.30
CA ARG A 93 -9.50 -14.96 -22.27
C ARG A 93 -10.59 -16.05 -22.25
N GLU A 94 -11.09 -16.42 -21.06
CA GLU A 94 -12.18 -17.41 -20.94
C GLU A 94 -13.48 -16.88 -21.58
N LEU A 95 -13.83 -15.62 -21.32
CA LEU A 95 -15.02 -14.99 -21.90
C LEU A 95 -14.89 -14.83 -23.41
N ALA A 96 -13.70 -14.44 -23.90
CA ALA A 96 -13.43 -14.35 -25.35
C ALA A 96 -13.55 -15.73 -26.03
N ASN A 97 -13.10 -16.81 -25.37
CA ASN A 97 -13.27 -18.17 -25.88
C ASN A 97 -14.74 -18.58 -25.91
N ILE A 98 -15.54 -18.26 -24.88
CA ILE A 98 -16.98 -18.51 -24.86
C ILE A 98 -17.66 -17.72 -25.98
N GLN A 99 -17.35 -16.45 -26.15
CA GLN A 99 -17.91 -15.61 -27.21
C GLN A 99 -17.58 -16.15 -28.61
N SER A 100 -16.36 -16.63 -28.83
CA SER A 100 -15.95 -17.25 -30.10
C SER A 100 -16.73 -18.53 -30.38
N LYS A 101 -17.00 -19.35 -29.34
CA LYS A 101 -17.84 -20.54 -29.47
C LYS A 101 -19.28 -20.18 -29.77
N MET A 102 -19.85 -19.19 -29.10
CA MET A 102 -21.20 -18.69 -29.35
C MET A 102 -21.37 -18.24 -30.82
N ARG A 103 -20.42 -17.45 -31.34
CA ARG A 103 -20.45 -17.02 -32.76
C ARG A 103 -20.42 -18.20 -33.73
N ARG A 104 -19.60 -19.21 -33.46
CA ARG A 104 -19.56 -20.43 -34.30
C ARG A 104 -20.90 -21.19 -34.27
N LEU A 105 -21.53 -21.28 -33.10
CA LEU A 105 -22.86 -21.90 -32.98
C LEU A 105 -23.92 -21.07 -33.69
N GLU A 106 -23.87 -19.74 -33.65
CA GLU A 106 -24.76 -18.84 -34.41
C GLU A 106 -24.65 -19.10 -35.92
N GLU A 107 -23.41 -19.22 -36.45
CA GLU A 107 -23.19 -19.58 -37.87
C GLU A 107 -23.75 -20.97 -38.23
N GLN A 108 -23.56 -21.95 -37.33
CA GLN A 108 -24.09 -23.31 -37.53
C GLN A 108 -25.61 -23.35 -37.47
N MET A 109 -26.25 -22.66 -36.54
CA MET A 109 -27.70 -22.55 -36.40
C MET A 109 -28.32 -21.81 -37.57
N ALA A 110 -27.62 -20.83 -38.17
CA ALA A 110 -28.06 -20.14 -39.38
C ALA A 110 -28.07 -21.09 -40.60
N ALA A 111 -27.16 -22.08 -40.63
CA ALA A 111 -27.10 -23.08 -41.72
C ALA A 111 -28.07 -24.24 -41.50
N GLN A 112 -28.19 -24.75 -40.28
CA GLN A 112 -29.10 -25.84 -39.90
C GLN A 112 -29.61 -25.63 -38.46
N PRO A 113 -30.89 -25.25 -38.26
CA PRO A 113 -31.47 -25.12 -36.94
C PRO A 113 -31.61 -26.50 -36.27
N ASP A 114 -30.86 -26.69 -35.14
CA ASP A 114 -30.95 -27.91 -34.33
C ASP A 114 -31.21 -27.54 -32.88
N LYS A 115 -32.11 -28.27 -32.20
CA LYS A 115 -32.42 -28.06 -30.77
C LYS A 115 -31.20 -28.29 -29.85
N ALA A 116 -30.29 -29.18 -30.25
CA ALA A 116 -29.07 -29.45 -29.48
C ALA A 116 -28.11 -28.24 -29.51
N LEU A 117 -27.97 -27.61 -30.69
CA LEU A 117 -27.14 -26.40 -30.85
C LEU A 117 -27.74 -25.23 -30.07
N LEU A 118 -29.06 -25.08 -30.02
CA LEU A 118 -29.73 -24.04 -29.26
C LEU A 118 -29.50 -24.22 -27.76
N ALA A 119 -29.61 -25.45 -27.24
CA ALA A 119 -29.36 -25.74 -25.83
C ALA A 119 -27.87 -25.46 -25.42
N GLU A 120 -26.92 -25.78 -26.32
CA GLU A 120 -25.50 -25.46 -26.09
C GLU A 120 -25.25 -23.95 -26.12
N TYR A 121 -25.87 -23.22 -27.05
CA TYR A 121 -25.80 -21.75 -27.10
C TYR A 121 -26.36 -21.10 -25.85
N ASP A 122 -27.55 -21.53 -25.38
CA ASP A 122 -28.17 -21.01 -24.16
C ASP A 122 -27.30 -21.25 -22.92
N ALA A 123 -26.67 -22.41 -22.81
CA ALA A 123 -25.73 -22.72 -21.73
C ALA A 123 -24.48 -21.80 -21.77
N LEU A 124 -23.92 -21.57 -22.96
CA LEU A 124 -22.77 -20.68 -23.14
C LEU A 124 -23.15 -19.21 -22.92
N SER A 125 -24.34 -18.79 -23.42
CA SER A 125 -24.86 -17.43 -23.21
C SER A 125 -25.07 -17.13 -21.72
N THR A 126 -25.64 -18.07 -20.98
CA THR A 126 -25.81 -17.97 -19.53
C THR A 126 -24.43 -17.84 -18.83
N ARG A 127 -23.46 -18.66 -19.24
CA ARG A 127 -22.07 -18.57 -18.67
C ARG A 127 -21.41 -17.26 -19.04
N PHE A 128 -21.58 -16.74 -20.24
CA PHE A 128 -21.05 -15.47 -20.69
C PHE A 128 -21.66 -14.30 -19.89
N GLN A 129 -22.98 -14.31 -19.71
CA GLN A 129 -23.70 -13.29 -18.95
C GLN A 129 -23.32 -13.32 -17.46
N THR A 130 -23.35 -14.50 -16.80
CA THR A 130 -22.95 -14.64 -15.39
C THR A 130 -21.46 -14.32 -15.18
N GLY A 131 -20.61 -14.58 -16.19
CA GLY A 131 -19.22 -14.17 -16.24
C GLY A 131 -19.02 -12.64 -16.34
N GLY A 132 -20.07 -11.87 -16.70
CA GLY A 132 -20.00 -10.43 -16.92
C GLY A 132 -19.43 -10.06 -18.30
N GLY A 133 -19.64 -10.92 -19.30
CA GLY A 133 -19.07 -10.73 -20.64
C GLY A 133 -19.52 -9.43 -21.34
N TYR A 134 -20.70 -8.90 -20.99
CA TYR A 134 -21.19 -7.61 -21.51
C TYR A 134 -20.64 -6.38 -20.77
N GLU A 135 -19.98 -6.56 -19.62
CA GLU A 135 -19.50 -5.47 -18.76
C GLU A 135 -17.98 -5.29 -18.85
N THR A 136 -17.29 -6.08 -19.67
CA THR A 136 -15.81 -6.11 -19.75
C THR A 136 -15.21 -4.75 -20.00
N ASP A 137 -15.75 -3.97 -20.97
CA ASP A 137 -15.21 -2.65 -21.30
C ASP A 137 -15.43 -1.65 -20.15
N MET A 138 -16.61 -1.69 -19.52
CA MET A 138 -16.92 -0.82 -18.38
C MET A 138 -16.03 -1.13 -17.16
N GLN A 139 -15.78 -2.42 -16.90
CA GLN A 139 -14.88 -2.86 -15.82
C GLN A 139 -13.43 -2.45 -16.11
N THR A 140 -12.99 -2.60 -17.38
CA THR A 140 -11.68 -2.14 -17.83
C THR A 140 -11.53 -0.64 -17.62
N ASP A 141 -12.50 0.16 -18.06
CA ASP A 141 -12.49 1.62 -17.86
C ASP A 141 -12.43 2.00 -16.38
N LYS A 142 -13.22 1.33 -15.55
CA LYS A 142 -13.24 1.60 -14.10
C LYS A 142 -11.90 1.33 -13.43
N ILE A 143 -11.28 0.18 -13.72
CA ILE A 143 -9.99 -0.21 -13.13
C ILE A 143 -8.86 0.66 -13.68
N CYS A 144 -8.83 0.90 -14.99
CA CYS A 144 -7.81 1.74 -15.61
C CYS A 144 -7.87 3.18 -15.09
N ASN A 145 -9.07 3.76 -14.99
CA ASN A 145 -9.22 5.11 -14.42
C ASN A 145 -8.78 5.18 -12.96
N GLY A 146 -9.11 4.15 -12.17
CA GLY A 146 -8.70 4.05 -10.78
C GLY A 146 -7.20 3.93 -10.58
N LEU A 147 -6.51 3.20 -11.46
CA LEU A 147 -5.05 3.04 -11.42
C LEU A 147 -4.28 4.10 -12.22
N GLY A 148 -4.96 5.13 -12.73
CA GLY A 148 -4.34 6.21 -13.47
C GLY A 148 -3.75 5.76 -14.83
N ILE A 149 -4.40 4.81 -15.54
CA ILE A 149 -4.03 4.38 -16.88
C ILE A 149 -4.91 5.12 -17.89
N PRO A 150 -4.42 6.20 -18.56
CA PRO A 150 -5.23 6.99 -19.46
C PRO A 150 -5.57 6.22 -20.75
N ALA A 151 -6.69 6.56 -21.39
CA ALA A 151 -7.15 5.90 -22.60
C ALA A 151 -6.12 5.96 -23.76
N ALA A 152 -5.36 7.07 -23.86
CA ALA A 152 -4.29 7.20 -24.85
C ALA A 152 -3.15 6.19 -24.66
N GLN A 153 -2.84 5.84 -23.43
CA GLN A 153 -1.79 4.88 -23.09
C GLN A 153 -2.19 3.43 -23.44
N ARG A 154 -3.49 3.12 -23.47
CA ARG A 154 -3.98 1.76 -23.78
C ARG A 154 -3.61 1.30 -25.18
N GLN A 155 -3.41 2.23 -26.11
CA GLN A 155 -3.02 1.95 -27.50
C GLN A 155 -1.50 1.89 -27.70
N GLN A 156 -0.71 2.17 -26.68
CA GLN A 156 0.73 2.11 -26.74
C GLN A 156 1.24 0.68 -26.62
N ASP A 157 2.41 0.42 -27.21
CA ASP A 157 3.12 -0.84 -27.05
C ASP A 157 3.53 -1.02 -25.58
N PHE A 158 3.20 -2.17 -24.99
CA PHE A 158 3.51 -2.49 -23.60
C PHE A 158 5.01 -2.41 -23.30
N ASP A 159 5.85 -2.83 -24.26
CA ASP A 159 7.31 -2.82 -24.07
C ASP A 159 7.88 -1.40 -24.01
N SER A 160 7.20 -0.42 -24.62
CA SER A 160 7.61 1.00 -24.61
C SER A 160 7.34 1.72 -23.28
N LEU A 161 6.55 1.12 -22.39
CA LEU A 161 6.17 1.73 -21.12
C LEU A 161 7.35 1.76 -20.13
N SER A 162 7.35 2.77 -19.27
CA SER A 162 8.22 2.83 -18.10
C SER A 162 7.93 1.69 -17.10
N GLY A 163 8.89 1.37 -16.24
CA GLY A 163 8.73 0.32 -15.22
C GLY A 163 7.49 0.51 -14.34
N GLY A 164 7.22 1.73 -13.88
CA GLY A 164 6.05 2.05 -13.07
C GLY A 164 4.73 1.93 -13.82
N GLU A 165 4.69 2.30 -15.11
CA GLU A 165 3.51 2.12 -15.95
C GLU A 165 3.24 0.65 -16.23
N LYS A 166 4.28 -0.15 -16.49
CA LYS A 166 4.18 -1.62 -16.61
C LYS A 166 3.59 -2.25 -15.34
N THR A 167 4.06 -1.79 -14.17
CA THR A 167 3.54 -2.27 -12.88
C THR A 167 2.05 -1.96 -12.72
N ARG A 168 1.58 -0.76 -13.07
CA ARG A 168 0.16 -0.39 -13.04
C ARG A 168 -0.71 -1.27 -13.94
N VAL A 169 -0.26 -1.52 -15.17
CA VAL A 169 -0.97 -2.40 -16.11
C VAL A 169 -1.00 -3.83 -15.60
N ASN A 170 0.12 -4.32 -15.04
CA ASN A 170 0.22 -5.65 -14.46
C ASN A 170 -0.65 -5.82 -13.21
N LEU A 171 -0.85 -4.75 -12.42
CA LEU A 171 -1.80 -4.72 -11.31
C LEU A 171 -3.26 -4.74 -11.81
N ALA A 172 -3.57 -4.02 -12.89
CA ALA A 172 -4.93 -3.96 -13.45
C ALA A 172 -5.44 -5.33 -13.92
N ARG A 173 -4.57 -6.14 -14.53
CA ARG A 173 -4.96 -7.43 -15.12
C ARG A 173 -5.62 -8.41 -14.14
N PRO A 174 -5.04 -8.80 -12.99
CA PRO A 174 -5.68 -9.72 -12.05
C PRO A 174 -6.88 -9.09 -11.33
N LEU A 175 -6.97 -7.76 -11.24
CA LEU A 175 -8.18 -7.09 -10.74
C LEU A 175 -9.35 -7.19 -11.74
N LEU A 176 -9.06 -7.32 -13.04
CA LEU A 176 -10.05 -7.61 -14.09
C LEU A 176 -10.46 -9.09 -14.11
N GLU A 177 -9.56 -10.00 -13.77
CA GLU A 177 -9.88 -11.41 -13.60
C GLU A 177 -10.80 -11.56 -12.38
N LYS A 178 -11.94 -12.23 -12.53
CA LYS A 178 -12.80 -12.59 -11.38
C LYS A 178 -12.13 -13.70 -10.57
N THR A 179 -11.20 -13.33 -9.70
CA THR A 179 -10.45 -14.23 -8.84
C THR A 179 -11.14 -14.39 -7.49
N ASP A 180 -10.99 -15.57 -6.86
CA ASP A 180 -11.47 -15.84 -5.51
C ASP A 180 -10.42 -15.52 -4.46
N ILE A 181 -9.15 -15.70 -4.81
CA ILE A 181 -7.99 -15.44 -3.96
C ILE A 181 -7.05 -14.48 -4.69
N LEU A 182 -6.69 -13.38 -4.05
CA LEU A 182 -5.82 -12.35 -4.60
C LEU A 182 -4.50 -12.33 -3.82
N LEU A 183 -3.39 -12.60 -4.51
CA LEU A 183 -2.04 -12.54 -3.97
C LEU A 183 -1.37 -11.25 -4.47
N LEU A 184 -1.00 -10.34 -3.56
CA LEU A 184 -0.45 -9.02 -3.87
C LEU A 184 0.98 -8.90 -3.31
N ASP A 185 1.98 -8.80 -4.18
CA ASP A 185 3.37 -8.54 -3.77
C ASP A 185 3.71 -7.07 -4.02
N GLU A 186 3.83 -6.29 -2.95
CA GLU A 186 4.12 -4.85 -2.94
C GLU A 186 3.24 -4.04 -3.92
N PRO A 187 1.89 -4.13 -3.81
CA PRO A 187 0.98 -3.53 -4.78
C PRO A 187 0.98 -1.99 -4.77
N THR A 188 1.46 -1.37 -3.71
CA THR A 188 1.54 0.09 -3.55
C THR A 188 2.79 0.71 -4.19
N ASN A 189 3.79 -0.12 -4.54
CA ASN A 189 5.01 0.38 -5.17
C ASN A 189 4.72 0.97 -6.55
N HIS A 190 5.30 2.12 -6.83
CA HIS A 190 5.14 2.88 -8.08
C HIS A 190 3.72 3.42 -8.35
N LEU A 191 2.80 3.30 -7.39
CA LEU A 191 1.50 3.97 -7.44
C LEU A 191 1.61 5.37 -6.83
N ASP A 192 0.87 6.31 -7.39
CA ASP A 192 0.63 7.60 -6.74
C ASP A 192 -0.44 7.47 -5.64
N MET A 193 -0.58 8.49 -4.82
CA MET A 193 -1.51 8.46 -3.69
C MET A 193 -2.95 8.18 -4.11
N HIS A 194 -3.40 8.72 -5.24
CA HIS A 194 -4.75 8.50 -5.75
C HIS A 194 -5.00 7.05 -6.14
N ALA A 195 -4.05 6.42 -6.86
CA ALA A 195 -4.15 5.01 -7.24
C ALA A 195 -4.11 4.08 -6.01
N VAL A 196 -3.30 4.41 -4.99
CA VAL A 196 -3.28 3.65 -3.73
C VAL A 196 -4.62 3.75 -3.00
N GLU A 197 -5.20 4.95 -2.85
CA GLU A 197 -6.51 5.14 -2.21
C GLU A 197 -7.64 4.40 -2.95
N TRP A 198 -7.59 4.42 -4.28
CA TRP A 198 -8.54 3.66 -5.10
C TRP A 198 -8.38 2.15 -4.89
N LEU A 199 -7.14 1.64 -4.87
CA LEU A 199 -6.84 0.22 -4.64
C LEU A 199 -7.34 -0.23 -3.25
N GLU A 200 -7.12 0.57 -2.22
CA GLU A 200 -7.65 0.32 -0.88
C GLU A 200 -9.17 0.15 -0.91
N GLY A 201 -9.87 1.13 -1.51
CA GLY A 201 -11.33 1.08 -1.65
C GLY A 201 -11.84 -0.08 -2.51
N TYR A 202 -11.04 -0.54 -3.47
CA TYR A 202 -11.34 -1.74 -4.26
C TYR A 202 -11.23 -3.01 -3.40
N ILE A 203 -10.09 -3.19 -2.69
CA ILE A 203 -9.85 -4.37 -1.86
C ILE A 203 -10.83 -4.42 -0.67
N GLU A 204 -11.19 -3.28 -0.12
CA GLU A 204 -12.19 -3.18 0.95
C GLU A 204 -13.56 -3.75 0.54
N LYS A 205 -13.93 -3.59 -0.75
CA LYS A 205 -15.16 -4.13 -1.34
C LYS A 205 -15.01 -5.52 -1.95
N PHE A 206 -13.78 -6.00 -2.06
CA PHE A 206 -13.50 -7.32 -2.60
C PHE A 206 -14.00 -8.42 -1.66
N ARG A 207 -14.79 -9.36 -2.19
CA ARG A 207 -15.43 -10.42 -1.38
C ARG A 207 -14.58 -11.70 -1.26
N GLY A 208 -13.51 -11.79 -2.02
CA GLY A 208 -12.58 -12.93 -1.99
C GLY A 208 -11.54 -12.78 -0.88
N THR A 209 -10.66 -13.76 -0.81
CA THR A 209 -9.52 -13.81 0.13
C THR A 209 -8.35 -13.00 -0.43
N VAL A 210 -7.68 -12.24 0.43
CA VAL A 210 -6.51 -11.43 0.06
C VAL A 210 -5.33 -11.81 0.92
N LEU A 211 -4.19 -12.11 0.29
CA LEU A 211 -2.89 -12.21 0.95
C LEU A 211 -1.96 -11.17 0.32
N THR A 212 -1.48 -10.23 1.11
CA THR A 212 -0.65 -9.13 0.61
C THR A 212 0.67 -9.02 1.36
N ILE A 213 1.75 -8.81 0.61
CA ILE A 213 3.01 -8.30 1.13
C ILE A 213 2.99 -6.80 0.86
N SER A 214 3.20 -5.98 1.87
CA SER A 214 3.36 -4.54 1.68
C SER A 214 4.21 -3.93 2.80
N HIS A 215 4.95 -2.90 2.45
CA HIS A 215 5.66 -2.04 3.39
C HIS A 215 4.92 -0.72 3.64
N ASP A 216 3.77 -0.50 3.01
CA ASP A 216 2.90 0.65 3.26
C ASP A 216 2.04 0.39 4.51
N ARG A 217 2.41 1.04 5.61
CA ARG A 217 1.73 0.90 6.92
C ARG A 217 0.29 1.38 6.88
N TYR A 218 0.00 2.42 6.11
CA TYR A 218 -1.35 2.97 5.96
C TYR A 218 -2.27 2.02 5.20
N PHE A 219 -1.75 1.45 4.11
CA PHE A 219 -2.44 0.42 3.33
C PHE A 219 -2.74 -0.83 4.20
N LEU A 220 -1.74 -1.32 4.92
CA LEU A 220 -1.92 -2.47 5.83
C LEU A 220 -2.95 -2.18 6.92
N ASP A 221 -2.91 -0.99 7.52
CA ASP A 221 -3.82 -0.64 8.61
C ASP A 221 -5.28 -0.58 8.14
N ARG A 222 -5.52 -0.18 6.91
CA ARG A 222 -6.85 -0.05 6.33
C ARG A 222 -7.39 -1.37 5.74
N VAL A 223 -6.52 -2.15 5.11
CA VAL A 223 -6.94 -3.30 4.29
C VAL A 223 -6.94 -4.60 5.06
N VAL A 224 -5.92 -4.85 5.92
CA VAL A 224 -5.73 -6.16 6.54
C VAL A 224 -6.47 -6.32 7.85
N THR A 225 -6.94 -7.55 8.12
CA THR A 225 -7.61 -7.93 9.37
C THR A 225 -6.77 -8.87 10.22
N ARG A 226 -5.72 -9.45 9.65
CA ARG A 226 -4.78 -10.36 10.32
C ARG A 226 -3.40 -10.20 9.69
N ILE A 227 -2.36 -10.32 10.51
CA ILE A 227 -0.97 -10.26 10.08
C ILE A 227 -0.28 -11.58 10.40
N ILE A 228 0.53 -12.04 9.43
CA ILE A 228 1.48 -13.13 9.58
C ILE A 228 2.87 -12.52 9.44
N GLU A 229 3.69 -12.63 10.47
CA GLU A 229 5.08 -12.18 10.44
C GLU A 229 6.02 -13.35 10.23
N LEU A 230 6.90 -13.27 9.23
CA LEU A 230 8.00 -14.21 9.03
C LEU A 230 9.24 -13.70 9.74
N HIS A 231 9.67 -14.45 10.75
CA HIS A 231 10.87 -14.15 11.52
C HIS A 231 11.68 -15.43 11.73
N ASP A 232 12.98 -15.42 11.39
CA ASP A 232 13.91 -16.57 11.52
C ASP A 232 13.33 -17.89 10.97
N GLY A 233 12.73 -17.82 9.78
CA GLY A 233 12.13 -18.97 9.10
C GLY A 233 10.80 -19.44 9.66
N LYS A 234 10.25 -18.82 10.72
CA LYS A 234 8.99 -19.18 11.38
C LYS A 234 7.91 -18.14 11.16
N ALA A 235 6.65 -18.54 11.34
CA ALA A 235 5.50 -17.65 11.23
C ALA A 235 4.93 -17.31 12.60
N GLU A 236 4.74 -16.02 12.88
CA GLU A 236 4.00 -15.50 14.03
C GLU A 236 2.69 -14.86 13.59
N PHE A 237 1.67 -14.90 14.45
CA PHE A 237 0.31 -14.51 14.11
C PHE A 237 -0.21 -13.38 15.00
N TYR A 238 -0.85 -12.38 14.35
CA TYR A 238 -1.46 -11.25 15.02
C TYR A 238 -2.86 -11.02 14.45
N SER A 239 -3.89 -11.05 15.30
CA SER A 239 -5.30 -10.93 14.91
C SER A 239 -5.73 -9.47 14.96
N GLY A 240 -5.39 -8.70 13.94
CA GLY A 240 -5.71 -7.28 13.82
C GLY A 240 -5.00 -6.62 12.64
N ASN A 241 -5.16 -5.31 12.52
CA ASN A 241 -4.50 -4.47 11.53
C ASN A 241 -3.05 -4.15 11.94
N TYR A 242 -2.36 -3.31 11.15
CA TYR A 242 -0.96 -2.94 11.40
C TYR A 242 -0.77 -2.24 12.76
N SER A 243 -1.62 -1.30 13.11
CA SER A 243 -1.57 -0.60 14.41
C SER A 243 -1.74 -1.54 15.60
N PHE A 244 -2.57 -2.57 15.46
CA PHE A 244 -2.70 -3.63 16.47
C PHE A 244 -1.43 -4.48 16.56
N TYR A 245 -0.88 -4.88 15.40
CA TYR A 245 0.36 -5.67 15.33
C TYR A 245 1.52 -4.99 16.08
N VAL A 246 1.77 -3.70 15.81
CA VAL A 246 2.87 -2.95 16.47
C VAL A 246 2.72 -2.97 17.99
N ARG A 247 1.51 -2.70 18.49
CA ARG A 247 1.24 -2.70 19.94
C ARG A 247 1.39 -4.08 20.56
N GLU A 248 0.85 -5.10 19.92
CA GLU A 248 0.90 -6.48 20.42
C GLU A 248 2.33 -7.02 20.39
N LYS A 249 3.10 -6.75 19.31
CA LYS A 249 4.52 -7.14 19.20
C LYS A 249 5.33 -6.52 20.34
N GLN A 250 5.16 -5.23 20.59
CA GLN A 250 5.84 -4.55 21.69
C GLN A 250 5.43 -5.13 23.05
N ALA A 251 4.14 -5.39 23.26
CA ALA A 251 3.67 -5.99 24.51
C ALA A 251 4.23 -7.40 24.76
N ARG A 252 4.33 -8.23 23.71
CA ARG A 252 4.96 -9.57 23.78
C ARG A 252 6.44 -9.46 24.10
N PHE A 253 7.15 -8.53 23.43
CA PHE A 253 8.57 -8.26 23.69
C PHE A 253 8.79 -7.84 25.16
N ASP A 254 8.03 -6.88 25.67
CA ASP A 254 8.15 -6.39 27.04
C ASP A 254 7.84 -7.51 28.07
N LEU A 255 6.87 -8.37 27.77
CA LEU A 255 6.53 -9.51 28.62
C LEU A 255 7.66 -10.53 28.66
N GLN A 256 8.22 -10.88 27.49
CA GLN A 256 9.33 -11.83 27.38
C GLN A 256 10.58 -11.28 28.07
N LEU A 257 10.88 -9.97 27.91
CA LEU A 257 12.01 -9.32 28.57
C LEU A 257 11.86 -9.39 30.10
N LYS A 258 10.69 -9.03 30.64
CA LYS A 258 10.41 -9.11 32.08
C LYS A 258 10.52 -10.54 32.60
N GLN A 259 10.07 -11.52 31.83
CA GLN A 259 10.18 -12.94 32.19
C GLN A 259 11.65 -13.36 32.22
N TYR A 260 12.43 -13.02 31.17
CA TYR A 260 13.85 -13.27 31.09
C TYR A 260 14.62 -12.63 32.28
N GLU A 261 14.40 -11.36 32.57
CA GLU A 261 15.03 -10.66 33.70
C GLU A 261 14.72 -11.34 35.04
N LYS A 262 13.46 -11.73 35.26
CA LYS A 262 13.03 -12.44 36.46
C LYS A 262 13.69 -13.81 36.58
N GLU A 263 13.83 -14.55 35.49
CA GLU A 263 14.51 -15.84 35.45
C GLU A 263 16.01 -15.69 35.72
N GLN A 264 16.66 -14.70 35.09
CA GLN A 264 18.09 -14.38 35.32
C GLN A 264 18.36 -13.98 36.77
N ALA A 265 17.52 -13.11 37.34
CA ALA A 265 17.63 -12.73 38.75
C ALA A 265 17.50 -13.95 39.69
N LYS A 266 16.57 -14.88 39.41
CA LYS A 266 16.37 -16.10 40.17
C LYS A 266 17.55 -17.08 40.00
N LEU A 267 18.06 -17.23 38.77
CA LEU A 267 19.26 -18.05 38.50
C LEU A 267 20.49 -17.48 39.22
N GLY A 268 20.68 -16.15 39.20
CA GLY A 268 21.75 -15.45 39.91
C GLY A 268 21.69 -15.68 41.44
N GLN A 269 20.50 -15.56 42.06
CA GLN A 269 20.30 -15.83 43.49
C GLN A 269 20.61 -17.30 43.85
N LEU A 270 20.12 -18.23 43.04
CA LEU A 270 20.39 -19.66 43.24
C LEU A 270 21.87 -19.99 43.01
N GLY A 271 22.51 -19.38 42.00
CA GLY A 271 23.95 -19.53 41.71
C GLY A 271 24.80 -19.04 42.88
N PHE A 272 24.54 -17.83 43.39
CA PHE A 272 25.22 -17.31 44.57
C PHE A 272 25.07 -18.21 45.81
N THR A 273 23.84 -18.75 46.02
CA THR A 273 23.57 -19.67 47.13
C THR A 273 24.30 -20.98 46.93
N LEU A 274 24.35 -21.50 45.69
CA LEU A 274 25.05 -22.73 45.33
C LEU A 274 26.57 -22.62 45.60
N GLU A 275 27.19 -21.54 45.13
CA GLU A 275 28.62 -21.28 45.34
C GLU A 275 28.98 -21.19 46.82
N ARG A 276 28.18 -20.45 47.59
CA ARG A 276 28.37 -20.34 49.03
C ARG A 276 28.21 -21.69 49.75
N MET A 277 27.24 -22.51 49.33
CA MET A 277 27.05 -23.85 49.92
C MET A 277 28.14 -24.85 49.46
N LYS A 278 28.64 -24.77 48.23
CA LYS A 278 29.79 -25.54 47.78
C LYS A 278 31.05 -25.19 48.56
N GLY A 279 31.34 -23.91 48.79
CA GLY A 279 32.48 -23.45 49.58
C GLY A 279 32.47 -23.93 51.03
N TRP A 280 31.28 -23.97 51.66
CA TRP A 280 31.11 -24.47 53.05
C TRP A 280 30.90 -25.97 53.14
N GLY A 281 30.57 -26.63 52.01
CA GLY A 281 30.22 -28.06 51.94
C GLY A 281 31.38 -29.02 51.78
N ILE A 282 32.62 -28.52 51.64
CA ILE A 282 33.80 -29.40 51.41
C ILE A 282 33.97 -30.49 52.48
N ASN A 283 33.51 -30.25 53.72
CA ASN A 283 33.55 -31.20 54.82
C ASN A 283 32.16 -31.54 55.41
N ASN A 284 31.06 -31.13 54.76
CA ASN A 284 29.71 -31.33 55.28
C ASN A 284 28.74 -31.97 54.26
N ARG A 285 28.49 -33.26 54.40
CA ARG A 285 27.68 -34.06 53.49
C ARG A 285 26.23 -33.53 53.32
N THR A 286 25.68 -32.88 54.36
CA THR A 286 24.31 -32.33 54.33
C THR A 286 24.27 -31.07 53.46
N LEU A 287 25.26 -30.18 53.58
CA LEU A 287 25.39 -28.97 52.79
C LEU A 287 25.62 -29.32 51.30
N TYR A 288 26.47 -30.35 51.05
CA TYR A 288 26.69 -30.86 49.69
C TYR A 288 25.37 -31.36 49.05
N ARG A 289 24.56 -32.16 49.76
CA ARG A 289 23.25 -32.63 49.25
C ARG A 289 22.31 -31.45 48.95
N ARG A 290 22.28 -30.43 49.78
CA ARG A 290 21.49 -29.19 49.54
C ARG A 290 22.02 -28.44 48.31
N ALA A 291 23.33 -28.32 48.12
CA ALA A 291 23.92 -27.72 46.94
C ALA A 291 23.50 -28.45 45.67
N MET A 292 23.55 -29.79 45.66
CA MET A 292 23.09 -30.59 44.52
C MET A 292 21.59 -30.42 44.24
N SER A 293 20.76 -30.31 45.28
CA SER A 293 19.32 -30.03 45.11
C SER A 293 19.08 -28.65 44.48
N ILE A 294 19.87 -27.63 44.83
CA ILE A 294 19.78 -26.29 44.20
C ILE A 294 20.24 -26.37 42.75
N GLN A 295 21.33 -27.09 42.45
CA GLN A 295 21.80 -27.29 41.09
C GLN A 295 20.73 -27.95 40.21
N HIS A 296 20.10 -29.05 40.66
CA HIS A 296 18.99 -29.68 39.94
C HIS A 296 17.77 -28.75 39.79
N ARG A 297 17.52 -27.86 40.75
CA ARG A 297 16.47 -26.85 40.62
C ARG A 297 16.80 -25.80 39.57
N MET A 298 18.08 -25.38 39.45
CA MET A 298 18.53 -24.49 38.39
C MET A 298 18.42 -25.12 37.00
N GLU A 299 18.77 -26.42 36.88
CA GLU A 299 18.66 -27.19 35.63
C GLU A 299 17.20 -27.36 35.17
N ARG A 300 16.24 -27.37 36.10
CA ARG A 300 14.79 -27.50 35.81
C ARG A 300 14.11 -26.16 35.51
N ILE A 301 14.77 -25.04 35.70
CA ILE A 301 14.21 -23.75 35.29
C ILE A 301 14.29 -23.72 33.78
N GLU A 302 13.12 -23.69 33.13
CA GLU A 302 13.02 -23.38 31.71
C GLU A 302 13.71 -22.04 31.48
N LYS A 303 14.64 -22.01 30.54
CA LYS A 303 15.35 -20.78 30.19
C LYS A 303 14.60 -20.16 29.04
N THR A 304 14.00 -19.02 29.28
CA THR A 304 13.49 -18.17 28.21
C THR A 304 14.68 -17.59 27.46
N ASP A 305 14.68 -17.71 26.15
CA ASP A 305 15.71 -17.05 25.34
C ASP A 305 15.63 -15.54 25.53
N ARG A 306 16.78 -14.90 25.60
CA ARG A 306 16.82 -13.45 25.68
C ARG A 306 16.13 -12.89 24.42
N PRO A 307 15.07 -12.07 24.57
CA PRO A 307 14.46 -11.46 23.41
C PRO A 307 15.53 -10.62 22.70
N THR A 308 15.68 -10.88 21.41
CA THR A 308 16.63 -10.13 20.59
C THR A 308 16.07 -8.73 20.44
N GLN A 309 16.65 -7.77 21.15
CA GLN A 309 16.32 -6.38 20.92
C GLN A 309 16.80 -6.06 19.51
N GLU A 310 15.90 -5.72 18.65
CA GLU A 310 16.27 -5.25 17.31
C GLU A 310 17.22 -4.08 17.50
N LYS A 311 18.38 -4.15 16.84
CA LYS A 311 19.37 -3.07 16.93
C LYS A 311 18.76 -1.85 16.28
N THR A 312 18.35 -0.89 17.09
CA THR A 312 17.91 0.41 16.60
C THR A 312 19.14 1.18 16.11
N LEU A 313 19.09 1.64 14.90
CA LEU A 313 20.10 2.54 14.34
C LEU A 313 20.15 3.82 15.17
N ARG A 314 21.36 4.20 15.64
CA ARG A 314 21.59 5.43 16.44
C ARG A 314 22.30 6.50 15.61
N ALA A 315 21.91 6.62 14.34
CA ALA A 315 22.50 7.63 13.48
C ALA A 315 21.76 8.97 13.62
N ARG A 316 22.50 10.06 13.68
CA ARG A 316 21.97 11.43 13.76
C ARG A 316 22.58 12.28 12.67
N PHE A 317 21.78 13.13 12.03
CA PHE A 317 22.31 14.12 11.10
C PHE A 317 23.19 15.15 11.83
N ALA A 318 24.40 15.36 11.33
CA ALA A 318 25.24 16.44 11.80
C ALA A 318 24.62 17.76 11.34
N GLN A 319 24.21 18.59 12.29
CA GLN A 319 23.56 19.86 12.02
C GLN A 319 24.54 21.02 11.92
N ARG A 320 24.19 22.00 11.12
CA ARG A 320 24.82 23.30 11.08
C ARG A 320 23.77 24.35 11.41
N ASP A 321 24.10 25.22 12.35
CA ASP A 321 23.25 26.38 12.66
C ASP A 321 22.99 27.19 11.40
N PHE A 322 21.74 27.50 11.18
CA PHE A 322 21.30 28.37 10.08
C PHE A 322 21.13 29.80 10.63
N PHE A 323 21.88 30.73 10.06
CA PHE A 323 21.77 32.15 10.37
C PHE A 323 21.17 32.87 9.15
N GLY A 324 19.89 33.22 9.21
CA GLY A 324 19.16 33.93 8.14
C GLY A 324 17.70 33.57 8.12
N ASP A 325 16.87 34.44 7.55
CA ASP A 325 15.42 34.24 7.48
C ASP A 325 15.02 33.39 6.25
N GLU A 326 15.82 33.40 5.16
CA GLU A 326 15.50 32.79 3.88
C GLU A 326 16.55 31.73 3.49
N VAL A 327 16.12 30.47 3.42
CA VAL A 327 16.97 29.34 2.96
C VAL A 327 17.03 29.29 1.45
N LEU A 328 15.87 29.47 0.79
CA LEU A 328 15.71 29.30 -0.65
C LEU A 328 14.64 30.26 -1.18
N SER A 329 14.95 30.94 -2.30
CA SER A 329 14.01 31.76 -3.06
C SER A 329 13.98 31.32 -4.52
N VAL A 330 12.79 31.07 -5.03
CA VAL A 330 12.53 30.63 -6.39
C VAL A 330 11.68 31.67 -7.07
N LYS A 331 12.06 32.13 -8.29
CA LYS A 331 11.32 33.13 -9.07
C LYS A 331 11.22 32.72 -10.53
N GLY A 332 9.97 32.56 -11.01
CA GLY A 332 9.65 32.26 -12.39
C GLY A 332 10.22 30.94 -12.88
N LEU A 333 10.34 29.92 -11.99
CA LEU A 333 10.92 28.63 -12.38
C LEU A 333 9.97 27.87 -13.30
N GLY A 334 10.52 27.34 -14.41
CA GLY A 334 9.76 26.58 -15.39
C GLY A 334 10.62 25.59 -16.16
N LYS A 335 9.99 24.50 -16.61
CA LYS A 335 10.60 23.45 -17.43
C LYS A 335 9.62 22.89 -18.43
N ALA A 336 10.12 22.68 -19.65
CA ALA A 336 9.43 21.96 -20.72
C ALA A 336 10.37 20.96 -21.38
N TYR A 337 9.84 19.81 -21.81
CA TYR A 337 10.52 18.82 -22.64
C TYR A 337 9.71 18.57 -23.90
N ASP A 338 10.35 18.60 -25.06
CA ASP A 338 9.76 18.27 -26.36
C ASP A 338 8.38 18.93 -26.62
N GLY A 339 8.24 20.20 -26.21
CA GLY A 339 6.99 20.97 -26.36
C GLY A 339 5.94 20.72 -25.29
N ARG A 340 6.15 19.80 -24.36
CA ARG A 340 5.29 19.59 -23.20
C ARG A 340 5.81 20.37 -22.00
N THR A 341 5.06 21.36 -21.54
CA THR A 341 5.37 22.11 -20.32
C THR A 341 5.06 21.21 -19.11
N LEU A 342 6.06 20.98 -18.25
CA LEU A 342 5.87 20.28 -16.98
C LEU A 342 5.32 21.23 -15.92
N PHE A 343 5.93 22.41 -15.79
CA PHE A 343 5.46 23.49 -14.93
C PHE A 343 6.04 24.83 -15.41
N SER A 344 5.38 25.91 -15.04
CA SER A 344 5.77 27.26 -15.44
C SER A 344 5.47 28.25 -14.33
N ASP A 345 6.28 29.33 -14.31
CA ASP A 345 6.08 30.51 -13.47
C ASP A 345 5.91 30.20 -11.96
N VAL A 346 6.81 29.34 -11.46
CA VAL A 346 6.79 28.95 -10.05
C VAL A 346 7.51 29.97 -9.20
N GLU A 347 6.82 30.53 -8.21
CA GLU A 347 7.37 31.43 -7.20
C GLU A 347 7.22 30.85 -5.81
N LEU A 348 8.33 30.62 -5.10
CA LEU A 348 8.33 30.00 -3.76
C LEU A 348 9.41 30.62 -2.88
N GLN A 349 9.16 30.67 -1.59
CA GLN A 349 10.12 31.05 -0.55
C GLN A 349 10.11 30.03 0.56
N VAL A 350 11.30 29.68 1.04
CA VAL A 350 11.51 28.70 2.10
C VAL A 350 12.29 29.34 3.24
N ALA A 351 11.71 29.28 4.42
CA ALA A 351 12.34 29.73 5.67
C ALA A 351 13.16 28.61 6.34
N GLY A 352 14.00 28.99 7.29
CA GLY A 352 14.77 28.04 8.09
C GLY A 352 13.87 27.13 8.94
N GLY A 353 14.17 25.82 8.97
CA GLY A 353 13.44 24.83 9.77
C GLY A 353 12.08 24.39 9.20
N GLU A 354 11.67 24.88 8.02
CA GLU A 354 10.44 24.38 7.37
C GLU A 354 10.61 22.94 6.88
N ARG A 355 9.54 22.15 6.99
CA ARG A 355 9.46 20.76 6.49
C ARG A 355 8.40 20.69 5.41
N ILE A 356 8.84 20.62 4.17
CA ILE A 356 8.01 20.79 2.97
C ILE A 356 7.89 19.47 2.22
N ALA A 357 6.67 18.98 2.03
CA ALA A 357 6.39 17.85 1.17
C ALA A 357 5.95 18.34 -0.22
N LEU A 358 6.59 17.84 -1.28
CA LEU A 358 6.18 18.05 -2.66
C LEU A 358 5.34 16.86 -3.12
N LEU A 359 4.04 17.09 -3.30
CA LEU A 359 3.05 16.10 -3.72
C LEU A 359 2.64 16.31 -5.18
N GLY A 360 2.09 15.29 -5.81
CA GLY A 360 1.57 15.30 -7.18
C GLY A 360 1.62 13.92 -7.81
N ASP A 361 0.90 13.72 -8.90
CA ASP A 361 0.83 12.45 -9.60
C ASP A 361 2.18 12.03 -10.21
N ASN A 362 2.29 10.76 -10.59
CA ASN A 362 3.49 10.27 -11.26
C ASN A 362 3.65 10.93 -12.63
N GLY A 363 4.90 11.31 -12.97
CA GLY A 363 5.22 11.96 -14.24
C GLY A 363 4.87 13.45 -14.33
N THR A 364 4.44 14.10 -13.23
CA THR A 364 4.19 15.56 -13.21
C THR A 364 5.47 16.39 -13.18
N GLY A 365 6.63 15.78 -12.89
CA GLY A 365 7.92 16.48 -12.90
C GLY A 365 8.48 16.80 -11.51
N LYS A 366 8.05 16.11 -10.44
CA LYS A 366 8.53 16.32 -9.06
C LYS A 366 10.05 16.22 -8.94
N SER A 367 10.64 15.11 -9.40
CA SER A 367 12.11 14.91 -9.38
C SER A 367 12.85 15.92 -10.25
N THR A 368 12.27 16.30 -11.40
CA THR A 368 12.81 17.35 -12.26
C THR A 368 12.80 18.72 -11.55
N PHE A 369 11.74 18.99 -10.80
CA PHE A 369 11.66 20.21 -9.98
C PHE A 369 12.75 20.25 -8.91
N LEU A 370 12.98 19.14 -8.19
CA LEU A 370 14.07 19.06 -7.20
C LEU A 370 15.45 19.25 -7.86
N LYS A 371 15.71 18.62 -9.00
CA LYS A 371 16.98 18.80 -9.75
C LYS A 371 17.19 20.23 -10.23
N LEU A 372 16.12 20.90 -10.68
CA LEU A 372 16.17 22.33 -11.02
C LEU A 372 16.46 23.21 -9.82
N LEU A 373 15.84 22.93 -8.64
CA LEU A 373 16.14 23.64 -7.41
C LEU A 373 17.61 23.54 -7.04
N LEU A 374 18.22 22.36 -7.21
CA LEU A 374 19.62 22.10 -6.88
C LEU A 374 20.61 22.56 -7.96
N GLY A 375 20.09 23.00 -9.13
CA GLY A 375 20.95 23.42 -10.24
C GLY A 375 21.57 22.27 -11.03
N GLU A 376 21.10 21.04 -10.84
CA GLU A 376 21.56 19.86 -11.60
C GLU A 376 20.98 19.84 -13.03
N GLU A 377 19.87 20.54 -13.25
CA GLU A 377 19.26 20.72 -14.57
C GLU A 377 19.08 22.22 -14.92
N ALA A 378 19.08 22.53 -16.22
CA ALA A 378 18.80 23.87 -16.70
C ALA A 378 17.30 24.09 -16.94
N GLY A 379 16.79 25.24 -16.55
CA GLY A 379 15.39 25.65 -16.76
C GLY A 379 15.23 27.15 -16.85
N ALA A 380 14.00 27.62 -17.03
CA ALA A 380 13.69 29.05 -16.96
C ALA A 380 13.62 29.49 -15.49
N GLY A 381 13.83 30.77 -15.23
CA GLY A 381 13.73 31.35 -13.90
C GLY A 381 15.06 31.43 -13.14
N ARG A 382 14.97 31.70 -11.85
CA ARG A 382 16.14 31.84 -10.95
C ARG A 382 15.87 31.17 -9.61
N VAL A 383 16.86 30.43 -9.14
CA VAL A 383 16.93 29.83 -7.80
C VAL A 383 18.05 30.51 -7.05
N LYS A 384 17.79 30.98 -5.84
CA LYS A 384 18.79 31.64 -4.98
C LYS A 384 18.77 30.96 -3.62
N PHE A 385 19.91 30.42 -3.20
CA PHE A 385 20.14 29.91 -1.85
C PHE A 385 20.67 31.02 -0.94
N GLY A 386 20.31 30.92 0.33
CA GLY A 386 20.93 31.76 1.36
C GLY A 386 22.46 31.55 1.43
N PRO A 387 23.25 32.55 1.81
CA PRO A 387 24.73 32.50 1.72
C PRO A 387 25.35 31.45 2.63
N THR A 388 24.65 31.00 3.67
CA THR A 388 25.14 30.01 4.65
C THR A 388 24.55 28.61 4.40
N VAL A 389 23.71 28.45 3.36
CA VAL A 389 23.04 27.18 3.06
C VAL A 389 24.04 26.16 2.53
N LYS A 390 24.05 25.00 3.19
CA LYS A 390 24.68 23.78 2.71
C LYS A 390 23.57 22.73 2.57
N TRP A 391 23.36 22.27 1.37
CA TRP A 391 22.36 21.27 1.06
C TRP A 391 22.97 19.89 0.84
N ALA A 392 22.18 18.85 1.13
CA ALA A 392 22.45 17.48 0.73
C ALA A 392 21.22 16.92 0.00
N TYR A 393 21.45 16.05 -0.97
CA TYR A 393 20.41 15.46 -1.80
C TYR A 393 20.49 13.94 -1.81
N LEU A 394 19.36 13.30 -1.54
CA LEU A 394 19.14 11.88 -1.77
C LEU A 394 18.24 11.71 -2.99
N PRO A 395 18.79 11.30 -4.14
CA PRO A 395 18.01 11.08 -5.36
C PRO A 395 17.21 9.76 -5.28
N GLN A 396 16.13 9.66 -6.03
CA GLN A 396 15.32 8.45 -6.15
C GLN A 396 16.14 7.25 -6.66
N ILE A 397 17.01 7.46 -7.66
CA ILE A 397 17.94 6.45 -8.17
C ILE A 397 19.34 6.83 -7.72
N ILE A 398 19.95 5.95 -6.94
CA ILE A 398 21.27 6.20 -6.40
C ILE A 398 22.33 5.63 -7.34
N HIS A 399 23.20 6.47 -7.81
CA HIS A 399 24.36 6.09 -8.61
C HIS A 399 25.64 6.30 -7.80
N PHE A 400 26.43 5.24 -7.69
CA PHE A 400 27.76 5.31 -7.15
C PHE A 400 28.78 5.34 -8.31
N ALA A 401 29.75 6.22 -8.20
CA ALA A 401 30.77 6.38 -9.25
C ALA A 401 31.63 5.12 -9.44
N HIS A 402 31.79 4.35 -8.38
CA HIS A 402 32.62 3.15 -8.33
C HIS A 402 31.88 1.97 -7.68
N PRO A 403 30.89 1.36 -8.36
CA PRO A 403 30.08 0.28 -7.80
C PRO A 403 30.88 -1.01 -7.52
N GLU A 404 32.08 -1.14 -8.09
CA GLU A 404 33.01 -2.25 -7.87
C GLU A 404 33.76 -2.19 -6.54
N ARG A 405 33.77 -1.02 -5.88
CA ARG A 405 34.44 -0.85 -4.57
C ARG A 405 33.64 -1.50 -3.45
N THR A 406 34.38 -1.84 -2.39
CA THR A 406 33.74 -2.26 -1.13
C THR A 406 33.08 -1.07 -0.44
N LEU A 407 32.16 -1.34 0.50
CA LEU A 407 31.54 -0.30 1.32
C LEU A 407 32.61 0.48 2.08
N LEU A 408 33.56 -0.26 2.65
CA LEU A 408 34.68 0.34 3.40
C LEU A 408 35.51 1.26 2.50
N ASP A 409 35.90 0.80 1.32
CA ASP A 409 36.69 1.61 0.37
C ASP A 409 35.91 2.84 -0.08
N THR A 410 34.62 2.70 -0.36
CA THR A 410 33.76 3.82 -0.74
C THR A 410 33.77 4.92 0.33
N MET A 411 33.63 4.53 1.62
CA MET A 411 33.73 5.48 2.74
C MET A 411 35.11 6.13 2.86
N LEU A 412 36.17 5.34 2.70
CA LEU A 412 37.55 5.86 2.79
C LEU A 412 37.87 6.87 1.70
N TYR A 413 37.52 6.56 0.45
CA TYR A 413 37.89 7.39 -0.70
C TYR A 413 36.96 8.59 -0.92
N GLU A 414 35.65 8.42 -0.73
CA GLU A 414 34.70 9.50 -0.98
C GLU A 414 34.54 10.46 0.22
N LYS A 415 34.72 9.97 1.47
CA LYS A 415 34.59 10.78 2.68
C LYS A 415 35.92 11.10 3.37
N ASN A 416 37.04 10.60 2.84
CA ASN A 416 38.38 10.84 3.35
C ASN A 416 38.49 10.66 4.86
N CYS A 417 37.96 9.56 5.38
CA CYS A 417 37.94 9.25 6.83
C CYS A 417 38.87 8.09 7.17
N SER A 418 39.18 7.89 8.46
CA SER A 418 39.98 6.75 8.90
C SER A 418 39.20 5.43 8.80
N VAL A 419 39.90 4.29 8.70
CA VAL A 419 39.30 2.95 8.68
C VAL A 419 38.37 2.72 9.88
N GLN A 420 38.80 3.14 11.07
CA GLN A 420 37.98 3.00 12.27
C GLN A 420 36.71 3.83 12.17
N THR A 421 36.81 5.10 11.76
CA THR A 421 35.65 5.98 11.57
C THR A 421 34.70 5.42 10.52
N ALA A 422 35.21 4.88 9.41
CA ALA A 422 34.40 4.25 8.37
C ALA A 422 33.62 3.04 8.90
N ARG A 423 34.28 2.16 9.68
CA ARG A 423 33.64 1.00 10.31
C ARG A 423 32.59 1.38 11.34
N ASP A 424 32.90 2.35 12.20
CA ASP A 424 31.97 2.84 13.22
C ASP A 424 30.70 3.42 12.58
N ARG A 425 30.87 4.16 11.49
CA ARG A 425 29.76 4.73 10.71
C ARG A 425 28.95 3.64 10.01
N LEU A 426 29.60 2.76 9.26
CA LEU A 426 28.94 1.64 8.60
C LEU A 426 28.19 0.76 9.62
N GLY A 427 28.79 0.49 10.78
CA GLY A 427 28.16 -0.23 11.87
C GLY A 427 26.92 0.47 12.43
N ALA A 428 26.94 1.82 12.54
CA ALA A 428 25.76 2.61 12.91
C ALA A 428 24.59 2.48 11.92
N TYR A 429 24.87 2.05 10.66
CA TYR A 429 23.90 1.81 9.59
C TYR A 429 23.67 0.32 9.33
N LEU A 430 23.96 -0.54 10.32
CA LEU A 430 23.77 -2.00 10.27
C LEU A 430 24.59 -2.71 9.18
N PHE A 431 25.72 -2.16 8.77
CA PHE A 431 26.71 -2.89 7.98
C PHE A 431 27.79 -3.41 8.94
N GLU A 432 27.64 -4.65 9.40
CA GLU A 432 28.49 -5.23 10.44
C GLU A 432 29.35 -6.39 9.91
N GLY A 433 30.46 -6.65 10.61
CA GLY A 433 31.31 -7.81 10.32
C GLY A 433 31.82 -7.83 8.89
N GLU A 434 31.47 -8.88 8.14
CA GLU A 434 31.87 -9.07 6.73
C GLU A 434 31.11 -8.17 5.74
N ASP A 435 29.99 -7.59 6.14
CA ASP A 435 29.20 -6.74 5.24
C ASP A 435 29.98 -5.54 4.71
N VAL A 436 30.90 -5.00 5.51
CA VAL A 436 31.74 -3.86 5.11
C VAL A 436 32.64 -4.14 3.90
N PHE A 437 32.87 -5.42 3.60
CA PHE A 437 33.67 -5.87 2.46
C PHE A 437 32.83 -6.23 1.23
N LYS A 438 31.50 -6.20 1.33
CA LYS A 438 30.62 -6.33 0.16
C LYS A 438 30.89 -5.20 -0.83
N THR A 439 30.78 -5.52 -2.12
CA THR A 439 30.84 -4.48 -3.17
C THR A 439 29.52 -3.71 -3.21
N VAL A 440 29.58 -2.43 -3.56
CA VAL A 440 28.39 -1.58 -3.70
C VAL A 440 27.40 -2.16 -4.73
N SER A 441 27.92 -2.79 -5.80
CA SER A 441 27.11 -3.45 -6.83
C SER A 441 26.32 -4.66 -6.34
N SER A 442 26.75 -5.31 -5.26
CA SER A 442 26.05 -6.45 -4.67
C SER A 442 24.92 -6.06 -3.70
N LEU A 443 24.80 -4.78 -3.37
CA LEU A 443 23.80 -4.28 -2.45
C LEU A 443 22.41 -4.23 -3.07
N SER A 444 21.40 -4.60 -2.30
CA SER A 444 20.00 -4.32 -2.61
C SER A 444 19.74 -2.80 -2.66
N GLY A 445 18.66 -2.37 -3.32
CA GLY A 445 18.29 -0.95 -3.40
C GLY A 445 18.16 -0.29 -2.00
N GLY A 446 17.60 -0.99 -1.03
CA GLY A 446 17.51 -0.51 0.36
C GLY A 446 18.87 -0.37 1.05
N GLU A 447 19.79 -1.30 0.82
CA GLU A 447 21.16 -1.20 1.34
C GLU A 447 21.94 -0.06 0.68
N GLN A 448 21.75 0.16 -0.63
CA GLN A 448 22.32 1.32 -1.32
C GLN A 448 21.82 2.64 -0.74
N SER A 449 20.52 2.73 -0.45
CA SER A 449 19.92 3.90 0.20
C SER A 449 20.51 4.14 1.60
N ARG A 450 20.66 3.08 2.40
CA ARG A 450 21.32 3.16 3.72
C ARG A 450 22.77 3.62 3.62
N LEU A 451 23.54 3.10 2.66
CA LEU A 451 24.92 3.53 2.44
C LEU A 451 24.98 5.02 2.06
N ARG A 452 24.12 5.46 1.14
CA ARG A 452 24.06 6.86 0.72
C ARG A 452 23.69 7.79 1.88
N LEU A 453 22.70 7.41 2.68
CA LEU A 453 22.33 8.15 3.89
C LEU A 453 23.49 8.22 4.89
N CYS A 454 24.22 7.11 5.11
CA CYS A 454 25.44 7.09 5.92
C CYS A 454 26.44 8.14 5.44
N MET A 455 26.61 8.27 4.14
CA MET A 455 27.54 9.27 3.58
C MET A 455 27.03 10.71 3.74
N LEU A 456 25.72 10.95 3.65
CA LEU A 456 25.12 12.29 3.76
C LEU A 456 25.08 12.80 5.21
N MET A 457 24.83 11.93 6.17
CA MET A 457 24.72 12.33 7.59
C MET A 457 26.01 12.90 8.20
N ASP A 458 27.12 12.68 7.54
CA ASP A 458 28.43 13.17 7.97
C ASP A 458 28.68 14.64 7.65
N GLU A 459 27.88 15.18 6.77
CA GLU A 459 28.02 16.57 6.35
C GLU A 459 27.19 17.47 7.29
N LYS A 460 27.82 18.54 7.76
CA LYS A 460 27.08 19.57 8.49
C LYS A 460 26.19 20.34 7.51
N ILE A 461 24.95 19.89 7.37
CA ILE A 461 23.95 20.42 6.44
C ILE A 461 22.88 21.21 7.21
N ASN A 462 22.25 22.15 6.53
CA ASN A 462 21.08 22.88 7.02
C ASN A 462 19.88 22.84 6.07
N LEU A 463 20.05 22.25 4.89
CA LEU A 463 18.97 21.90 3.97
C LEU A 463 19.15 20.45 3.50
N LEU A 464 18.15 19.61 3.74
CA LEU A 464 18.11 18.23 3.27
C LEU A 464 16.99 18.08 2.24
N VAL A 465 17.35 17.56 1.06
CA VAL A 465 16.39 17.29 -0.02
C VAL A 465 16.33 15.78 -0.25
N LEU A 466 15.13 15.20 -0.18
CA LEU A 466 14.90 13.76 -0.32
C LEU A 466 13.90 13.49 -1.45
N ASP A 467 14.27 12.62 -2.38
CA ASP A 467 13.40 12.21 -3.48
C ASP A 467 13.02 10.74 -3.31
N GLU A 468 11.79 10.47 -2.88
CA GLU A 468 11.22 9.16 -2.56
C GLU A 468 12.11 8.33 -1.61
N PRO A 469 12.49 8.84 -0.43
CA PRO A 469 13.48 8.21 0.44
C PRO A 469 12.99 6.90 1.06
N THR A 470 11.69 6.65 1.08
CA THR A 470 11.06 5.45 1.65
C THR A 470 10.92 4.30 0.64
N ASN A 471 11.19 4.54 -0.65
CA ASN A 471 11.12 3.52 -1.67
C ASN A 471 12.18 2.43 -1.44
N HIS A 472 11.79 1.17 -1.63
CA HIS A 472 12.64 -0.01 -1.45
C HIS A 472 13.16 -0.25 -0.02
N LEU A 473 12.77 0.59 0.96
CA LEU A 473 13.06 0.36 2.37
C LEU A 473 12.00 -0.57 2.97
N ASP A 474 12.45 -1.54 3.76
CA ASP A 474 11.57 -2.29 4.64
C ASP A 474 11.08 -1.42 5.82
N ILE A 475 10.12 -1.94 6.58
CA ILE A 475 9.48 -1.19 7.67
C ILE A 475 10.53 -0.72 8.69
N ASP A 476 11.46 -1.59 9.09
CA ASP A 476 12.50 -1.29 10.06
C ASP A 476 13.43 -0.15 9.58
N SER A 477 13.81 -0.18 8.28
CA SER A 477 14.63 0.86 7.68
C SER A 477 13.89 2.20 7.53
N ARG A 478 12.57 2.16 7.30
CA ARG A 478 11.73 3.37 7.28
C ARG A 478 11.63 4.00 8.67
N GLU A 479 11.35 3.20 9.69
CA GLU A 479 11.30 3.67 11.08
C GLU A 479 12.61 4.32 11.51
N TRP A 480 13.72 3.69 11.15
CA TRP A 480 15.03 4.27 11.40
C TRP A 480 15.23 5.63 10.70
N LEU A 481 14.85 5.75 9.40
CA LEU A 481 14.95 7.01 8.67
C LEU A 481 14.09 8.09 9.34
N GLU A 482 12.91 7.72 9.79
CA GLU A 482 12.02 8.61 10.52
C GLU A 482 12.63 9.09 11.82
N ASP A 483 13.17 8.19 12.63
CA ASP A 483 13.84 8.56 13.91
C ASP A 483 15.03 9.50 13.67
N ALA A 484 15.82 9.23 12.61
CA ALA A 484 16.94 10.09 12.26
C ALA A 484 16.51 11.50 11.80
N LEU A 485 15.35 11.61 11.14
CA LEU A 485 14.77 12.89 10.69
C LEU A 485 14.01 13.62 11.80
N GLU A 486 13.54 12.92 12.83
CA GLU A 486 12.90 13.55 14.00
C GLU A 486 13.88 14.46 14.73
N ASP A 487 15.12 13.99 14.92
CA ASP A 487 16.21 14.73 15.56
C ASP A 487 16.81 15.84 14.66
N TYR A 488 16.43 15.90 13.36
CA TYR A 488 16.96 16.91 12.44
C TYR A 488 16.15 18.21 12.50
N GLU A 489 16.78 19.29 12.97
CA GLU A 489 16.15 20.62 13.10
C GLU A 489 16.31 21.52 11.86
N GLY A 490 17.09 21.08 10.86
CA GLY A 490 17.29 21.82 9.61
C GLY A 490 16.04 21.83 8.72
N THR A 491 16.14 22.55 7.60
CA THR A 491 15.09 22.61 6.59
C THR A 491 15.04 21.31 5.80
N LEU A 492 13.84 20.77 5.61
CA LEU A 492 13.58 19.52 4.88
C LEU A 492 12.66 19.79 3.69
N ILE A 493 13.07 19.39 2.49
CA ILE A 493 12.22 19.34 1.30
C ILE A 493 12.21 17.89 0.81
N PHE A 494 11.04 17.31 0.66
CA PHE A 494 10.97 15.90 0.26
C PHE A 494 9.79 15.61 -0.67
N VAL A 495 10.01 14.64 -1.54
CA VAL A 495 8.97 13.96 -2.32
C VAL A 495 8.72 12.61 -1.67
N SER A 496 7.50 12.26 -1.37
CA SER A 496 7.15 10.92 -0.93
C SER A 496 5.68 10.58 -1.23
N HIS A 497 5.45 9.33 -1.60
CA HIS A 497 4.12 8.74 -1.71
C HIS A 497 3.71 8.00 -0.42
N ASP A 498 4.61 7.89 0.56
CA ASP A 498 4.33 7.33 1.88
C ASP A 498 3.54 8.35 2.72
N ARG A 499 2.23 8.11 2.86
CA ARG A 499 1.31 8.99 3.62
C ARG A 499 1.69 9.10 5.09
N TYR A 500 2.24 8.03 5.68
CA TYR A 500 2.69 8.06 7.07
C TYR A 500 3.87 9.00 7.23
N PHE A 501 4.85 8.91 6.33
CA PHE A 501 6.01 9.79 6.30
C PHE A 501 5.63 11.25 6.07
N VAL A 502 4.74 11.51 5.09
CA VAL A 502 4.23 12.86 4.81
C VAL A 502 3.48 13.43 6.02
N ASN A 503 2.61 12.65 6.65
CA ASN A 503 1.83 13.09 7.82
C ASN A 503 2.72 13.38 9.03
N LYS A 504 3.78 12.58 9.24
CA LYS A 504 4.73 12.73 10.35
C LYS A 504 5.59 13.99 10.21
N PHE A 505 6.05 14.30 9.00
CA PHE A 505 7.08 15.33 8.80
C PHE A 505 6.61 16.62 8.14
N ALA A 506 5.60 16.60 7.27
CA ALA A 506 5.19 17.79 6.53
C ALA A 506 4.50 18.82 7.41
N THR A 507 5.07 20.01 7.51
CA THR A 507 4.41 21.20 8.08
C THR A 507 3.82 22.10 7.01
N ARG A 508 4.28 21.95 5.74
CA ARG A 508 3.85 22.70 4.57
C ARG A 508 3.82 21.79 3.35
N ILE A 509 2.88 21.94 2.47
CA ILE A 509 2.70 21.09 1.30
C ILE A 509 2.75 21.91 0.02
N TRP A 510 3.58 21.50 -0.92
CA TRP A 510 3.56 21.96 -2.29
C TRP A 510 2.90 20.89 -3.16
N GLU A 511 1.83 21.24 -3.82
CA GLU A 511 1.12 20.34 -4.74
C GLU A 511 1.42 20.74 -6.19
N LEU A 512 2.05 19.83 -6.92
CA LEU A 512 2.30 20.01 -8.36
C LEU A 512 1.16 19.37 -9.16
N GLU A 513 0.25 20.20 -9.63
CA GLU A 513 -0.93 19.79 -10.39
C GLU A 513 -1.11 20.68 -11.62
N ASN A 514 -1.40 20.07 -12.79
CA ASN A 514 -1.68 20.79 -14.05
C ASN A 514 -0.59 21.82 -14.46
N GLY A 515 0.67 21.56 -14.13
CA GLY A 515 1.80 22.43 -14.47
C GLY A 515 1.97 23.66 -13.56
N HIS A 516 1.25 23.71 -12.45
CA HIS A 516 1.37 24.75 -11.43
C HIS A 516 1.66 24.15 -10.05
N ILE A 517 2.36 24.91 -9.22
CA ILE A 517 2.57 24.53 -7.82
C ILE A 517 1.62 25.35 -6.94
N ARG A 518 0.75 24.66 -6.21
CA ARG A 518 -0.09 25.25 -5.17
C ARG A 518 0.61 25.07 -3.82
N ASP A 519 0.66 26.13 -3.05
CA ASP A 519 1.31 26.16 -1.74
C ASP A 519 0.27 26.13 -0.63
N PHE A 520 0.37 25.13 0.25
CA PHE A 520 -0.50 24.93 1.40
C PHE A 520 0.32 25.03 2.69
N PRO A 521 0.23 26.14 3.43
CA PRO A 521 0.95 26.31 4.70
C PRO A 521 0.28 25.52 5.83
N CYS A 522 0.17 24.21 5.66
CA CYS A 522 -0.45 23.29 6.62
C CYS A 522 0.07 21.86 6.49
N GLY A 523 -0.12 21.05 7.54
CA GLY A 523 0.20 19.63 7.53
C GLY A 523 -0.79 18.81 6.68
N TYR A 524 -0.45 17.53 6.50
CA TYR A 524 -1.13 16.62 5.56
C TYR A 524 -2.62 16.39 5.85
N GLU A 525 -3.02 16.22 7.10
CA GLU A 525 -4.44 16.00 7.45
C GLU A 525 -5.33 17.18 7.05
N LYS A 526 -4.85 18.41 7.30
CA LYS A 526 -5.57 19.63 6.93
C LYS A 526 -5.61 19.81 5.41
N TYR A 527 -4.50 19.53 4.72
CA TYR A 527 -4.44 19.51 3.26
C TYR A 527 -5.48 18.54 2.70
N ARG A 528 -5.53 17.31 3.20
CA ARG A 528 -6.49 16.28 2.77
C ARG A 528 -7.94 16.77 2.95
N SER A 529 -8.26 17.37 4.10
CA SER A 529 -9.61 17.92 4.36
C SER A 529 -9.99 19.04 3.39
N ILE A 530 -9.01 19.84 2.93
CA ILE A 530 -9.22 20.87 1.91
C ILE A 530 -9.53 20.21 0.56
N LYS A 531 -8.75 19.22 0.15
CA LYS A 531 -8.94 18.50 -1.13
C LYS A 531 -10.27 17.75 -1.17
N GLU A 532 -10.68 17.11 -0.08
CA GLU A 532 -11.98 16.44 0.04
C GLU A 532 -13.13 17.45 -0.15
N LYS A 533 -13.02 18.64 0.43
CA LYS A 533 -14.04 19.71 0.23
C LYS A 533 -14.03 20.25 -1.20
N GLU A 534 -12.85 20.41 -1.81
CA GLU A 534 -12.74 20.83 -3.22
C GLU A 534 -13.35 19.77 -4.15
N ALA A 535 -13.11 18.48 -3.89
CA ALA A 535 -13.68 17.38 -4.68
C ALA A 535 -15.22 17.32 -4.57
N ILE A 536 -15.78 17.59 -3.39
CA ILE A 536 -17.24 17.65 -3.18
C ILE A 536 -17.84 18.89 -3.85
N ALA A 537 -17.13 20.02 -3.86
CA ALA A 537 -17.57 21.27 -4.46
C ALA A 537 -17.40 21.31 -5.98
N ALA A 538 -16.55 20.45 -6.55
CA ALA A 538 -16.36 20.35 -8.00
C ALA A 538 -17.64 19.84 -8.66
N PRO A 539 -18.20 20.54 -9.67
CA PRO A 539 -19.32 20.01 -10.43
C PRO A 539 -18.92 18.70 -11.08
N ALA A 540 -19.79 17.68 -10.95
CA ALA A 540 -19.54 16.37 -11.56
C ALA A 540 -19.08 16.55 -13.02
N PRO A 541 -18.03 15.85 -13.48
CA PRO A 541 -17.53 16.01 -14.83
C PRO A 541 -18.67 15.80 -15.82
N GLU A 542 -18.98 16.81 -16.62
CA GLU A 542 -19.95 16.67 -17.71
C GLU A 542 -19.48 15.49 -18.56
N LYS A 543 -20.28 14.41 -18.56
CA LYS A 543 -20.06 13.28 -19.49
C LYS A 543 -19.92 13.88 -20.89
N PRO A 544 -18.90 13.50 -21.68
CA PRO A 544 -18.75 14.00 -23.03
C PRO A 544 -20.05 13.75 -23.76
N LYS A 545 -20.71 14.82 -24.17
CA LYS A 545 -21.94 14.77 -24.99
C LYS A 545 -21.59 14.01 -26.26
N LYS A 546 -21.94 12.71 -26.33
CA LYS A 546 -22.11 12.06 -27.62
C LYS A 546 -23.14 12.89 -28.36
N GLU A 547 -22.77 13.44 -29.50
CA GLU A 547 -23.72 14.07 -30.44
C GLU A 547 -24.81 13.06 -30.78
N ARG A 548 -25.86 13.06 -29.98
CA ARG A 548 -27.12 12.43 -30.31
C ARG A 548 -27.83 13.40 -31.25
N LYS A 549 -27.97 13.01 -32.50
CA LYS A 549 -28.91 13.65 -33.43
C LYS A 549 -30.24 13.79 -32.70
N GLU A 550 -30.60 14.99 -32.30
CA GLU A 550 -31.86 15.28 -31.65
C GLU A 550 -33.01 15.02 -32.63
N LYS A 551 -33.80 14.00 -32.30
CA LYS A 551 -35.20 13.98 -32.78
C LYS A 551 -35.97 15.04 -32.00
N PRO A 552 -36.83 15.85 -32.59
CA PRO A 552 -37.55 16.90 -31.89
C PRO A 552 -38.47 16.28 -30.84
N LYS A 553 -38.13 16.46 -29.56
CA LYS A 553 -39.03 16.08 -28.44
C LYS A 553 -40.25 17.03 -28.45
N THR A 554 -41.41 16.48 -28.52
CA THR A 554 -42.71 17.19 -28.39
C THR A 554 -42.80 17.79 -27.00
N SER A 555 -43.43 18.94 -26.88
CA SER A 555 -43.60 19.77 -25.65
C SER A 555 -44.21 18.97 -24.47
N GLY A 556 -44.94 17.88 -24.70
CA GLY A 556 -45.58 17.04 -23.70
C GLY A 556 -44.59 16.19 -22.87
N SER A 557 -43.54 15.62 -23.49
CA SER A 557 -42.55 14.77 -22.79
C SER A 557 -41.74 15.53 -21.73
N LYS A 558 -41.45 16.81 -21.95
CA LYS A 558 -40.73 17.62 -20.95
C LYS A 558 -41.57 17.95 -19.71
N MET A 559 -42.88 18.02 -19.87
CA MET A 559 -43.82 18.28 -18.77
C MET A 559 -43.99 17.04 -17.89
N LEU A 560 -44.08 15.86 -18.50
CA LEU A 560 -44.11 14.56 -17.81
C LEU A 560 -42.79 14.30 -17.05
N GLU A 561 -41.62 14.52 -17.66
CA GLU A 561 -40.33 14.41 -16.98
C GLU A 561 -40.21 15.30 -15.74
N LYS A 562 -40.81 16.51 -15.78
CA LYS A 562 -40.82 17.44 -14.65
C LYS A 562 -41.73 16.96 -13.52
N GLN A 563 -42.88 16.36 -13.87
CA GLN A 563 -43.81 15.80 -12.90
C GLN A 563 -43.24 14.56 -12.21
N ILE A 564 -42.62 13.67 -12.94
CA ILE A 564 -41.93 12.47 -12.40
C ILE A 564 -40.84 12.88 -11.40
N ARG A 565 -39.99 13.87 -11.73
CA ARG A 565 -38.97 14.36 -10.81
C ARG A 565 -39.53 15.06 -9.56
N ALA A 566 -40.70 15.64 -9.64
CA ALA A 566 -41.37 16.23 -8.48
C ALA A 566 -41.89 15.13 -7.54
N LEU A 567 -42.50 14.08 -8.11
CA LEU A 567 -42.97 12.90 -7.37
C LEU A 567 -41.82 12.12 -6.72
N GLU A 568 -40.68 11.91 -7.42
CA GLU A 568 -39.49 11.28 -6.85
C GLU A 568 -38.99 11.97 -5.58
N ARG A 569 -38.99 13.32 -5.58
CA ARG A 569 -38.60 14.10 -4.38
C ARG A 569 -39.60 13.95 -3.23
N GLU A 570 -40.89 13.80 -3.55
CA GLU A 570 -41.92 13.63 -2.53
C GLU A 570 -41.89 12.22 -1.96
N ILE A 571 -41.63 11.19 -2.77
CA ILE A 571 -41.38 9.82 -2.36
C ILE A 571 -40.16 9.76 -1.41
N GLU A 572 -39.04 10.37 -1.78
CA GLU A 572 -37.83 10.41 -0.93
C GLU A 572 -38.09 11.06 0.43
N LYS A 573 -38.90 12.09 0.50
CA LYS A 573 -39.28 12.73 1.78
C LYS A 573 -40.15 11.80 2.64
N GLN A 574 -41.13 11.12 2.03
CA GLN A 574 -42.00 10.20 2.75
C GLN A 574 -41.22 8.94 3.26
N GLU A 575 -40.26 8.45 2.47
CA GLU A 575 -39.35 7.38 2.91
C GLU A 575 -38.49 7.78 4.10
N GLN A 576 -37.97 9.03 4.09
CA GLN A 576 -37.21 9.56 5.24
C GLN A 576 -38.08 9.72 6.50
N LEU A 577 -39.34 10.14 6.32
CA LEU A 577 -40.30 10.28 7.42
C LEU A 577 -40.68 8.89 7.97
N SER A 578 -40.94 7.89 7.13
CA SER A 578 -41.23 6.52 7.54
C SER A 578 -40.06 5.94 8.35
N ALA A 579 -38.79 6.12 7.90
CA ALA A 579 -37.60 5.70 8.62
C ALA A 579 -37.42 6.41 9.98
N GLN A 580 -37.79 7.70 10.09
CA GLN A 580 -37.79 8.42 11.37
C GLN A 580 -38.85 7.90 12.33
N LEU A 581 -40.03 7.58 11.82
CA LEU A 581 -41.10 6.97 12.62
C LEU A 581 -40.73 5.58 13.12
N ASP A 582 -39.99 4.78 12.33
CA ASP A 582 -39.47 3.49 12.79
C ASP A 582 -38.53 3.63 13.99
N THR A 583 -37.61 4.58 13.93
CA THR A 583 -36.69 4.86 15.05
C THR A 583 -37.43 5.36 16.30
N GLN A 584 -38.50 6.13 16.13
CA GLN A 584 -39.33 6.60 17.25
C GLN A 584 -40.20 5.49 17.84
N ILE A 585 -40.72 4.58 17.02
CA ILE A 585 -41.45 3.39 17.44
C ILE A 585 -40.56 2.46 18.28
N GLU A 586 -39.32 2.24 17.83
CA GLU A 586 -38.34 1.46 18.62
C GLU A 586 -38.01 2.12 19.97
N ALA A 587 -37.89 3.44 20.02
CA ALA A 587 -37.62 4.19 21.23
C ALA A 587 -38.82 4.24 22.19
N ALA A 588 -40.05 4.22 21.68
CA ALA A 588 -41.31 4.28 22.47
C ALA A 588 -41.85 2.89 22.87
N ALA A 589 -41.08 1.82 22.73
CA ALA A 589 -41.51 0.41 22.98
C ALA A 589 -42.10 0.13 24.39
N SER A 590 -41.90 1.02 25.37
CA SER A 590 -42.41 0.90 26.74
C SER A 590 -43.68 1.72 27.02
N ASP A 591 -44.11 2.60 26.10
CA ASP A 591 -45.31 3.42 26.27
C ASP A 591 -46.40 3.05 25.24
N TYR A 592 -47.41 2.34 25.71
CA TYR A 592 -48.46 1.79 24.83
C TYR A 592 -49.31 2.86 24.13
N GLN A 593 -49.51 4.02 24.76
CA GLN A 593 -50.32 5.10 24.15
C GLN A 593 -49.54 5.82 23.05
N GLU A 594 -48.24 6.12 23.30
CA GLU A 594 -47.37 6.74 22.32
C GLU A 594 -47.07 5.79 21.14
N LEU A 595 -46.87 4.49 21.43
CA LEU A 595 -46.65 3.47 20.40
C LEU A 595 -47.85 3.35 19.45
N ALA A 596 -49.10 3.31 19.98
CA ALA A 596 -50.30 3.24 19.16
C ALA A 596 -50.47 4.48 18.25
N ARG A 597 -50.09 5.67 18.74
CA ARG A 597 -50.10 6.91 17.96
C ARG A 597 -49.08 6.89 16.82
N LEU A 598 -47.82 6.52 17.13
CA LEU A 598 -46.75 6.46 16.16
C LEU A 598 -47.00 5.39 15.07
N MET A 599 -47.60 4.28 15.43
CA MET A 599 -48.03 3.25 14.49
C MET A 599 -49.15 3.75 13.54
N ALA A 600 -50.10 4.53 14.04
CA ALA A 600 -51.14 5.13 13.19
C ALA A 600 -50.56 6.20 12.24
N GLU A 601 -49.62 7.02 12.72
CA GLU A 601 -48.90 7.99 11.89
C GLU A 601 -48.04 7.29 10.82
N LYS A 602 -47.35 6.17 11.15
CA LYS A 602 -46.60 5.36 10.21
C LYS A 602 -47.51 4.76 9.14
N GLN A 603 -48.63 4.17 9.52
CA GLN A 603 -49.60 3.60 8.58
C GLN A 603 -50.08 4.65 7.58
N SER A 604 -50.37 5.87 8.04
CA SER A 604 -50.77 6.97 7.16
C SER A 604 -49.65 7.42 6.21
N CYS A 605 -48.39 7.36 6.65
CA CYS A 605 -47.21 7.66 5.84
C CYS A 605 -47.00 6.61 4.76
N ASP A 606 -47.12 5.33 5.10
CA ASP A 606 -46.98 4.19 4.19
C ASP A 606 -48.12 4.14 3.15
N ASP A 607 -49.34 4.49 3.53
CA ASP A 607 -50.48 4.64 2.62
C ASP A 607 -50.28 5.80 1.62
N ALA A 608 -49.71 6.92 2.08
CA ALA A 608 -49.35 8.04 1.23
C ALA A 608 -48.21 7.67 0.26
N LEU A 609 -47.22 6.95 0.74
CA LEU A 609 -46.09 6.48 -0.06
C LEU A 609 -46.56 5.53 -1.19
N THR A 610 -47.46 4.61 -0.87
CA THR A 610 -48.08 3.73 -1.86
C THR A 610 -48.79 4.50 -2.95
N GLY A 611 -49.59 5.54 -2.59
CA GLY A 611 -50.28 6.36 -3.55
C GLY A 611 -49.35 7.18 -4.46
N LEU A 612 -48.22 7.67 -3.91
CA LEU A 612 -47.22 8.38 -4.71
C LEU A 612 -46.45 7.44 -5.65
N MET A 613 -46.19 6.19 -5.25
CA MET A 613 -45.55 5.18 -6.09
C MET A 613 -46.48 4.75 -7.27
N ASP A 614 -47.75 4.56 -7.00
CA ASP A 614 -48.75 4.24 -8.08
C ASP A 614 -48.85 5.38 -9.10
N GLU A 615 -48.81 6.64 -8.65
CA GLU A 615 -48.84 7.79 -9.55
C GLU A 615 -47.54 7.96 -10.33
N TRP A 616 -46.40 7.66 -9.70
CA TRP A 616 -45.10 7.63 -10.37
C TRP A 616 -45.04 6.55 -11.45
N GLU A 617 -45.52 5.34 -11.17
CA GLU A 617 -45.58 4.22 -12.14
C GLU A 617 -46.46 4.57 -13.33
N ARG A 618 -47.63 5.16 -13.11
CA ARG A 618 -48.53 5.63 -14.16
C ARG A 618 -47.86 6.65 -15.07
N LEU A 619 -47.24 7.70 -14.50
CA LEU A 619 -46.61 8.76 -15.29
C LEU A 619 -45.34 8.27 -16.00
N SER A 620 -44.62 7.32 -15.40
CA SER A 620 -43.46 6.64 -16.04
C SER A 620 -43.88 5.83 -17.26
N SER A 621 -45.00 5.07 -17.17
CA SER A 621 -45.58 4.33 -18.29
C SER A 621 -46.06 5.28 -19.40
N GLU A 622 -46.72 6.39 -19.06
CA GLU A 622 -47.15 7.43 -20.02
C GLU A 622 -45.93 8.09 -20.71
N LEU A 623 -44.80 8.21 -20.03
CA LEU A 623 -43.55 8.75 -20.61
C LEU A 623 -42.91 7.75 -21.57
N GLU A 624 -42.92 6.45 -21.24
CA GLU A 624 -42.43 5.37 -22.12
C GLU A 624 -43.27 5.28 -23.40
N ASP A 625 -44.57 5.38 -23.29
CA ASP A 625 -45.49 5.35 -24.46
C ASP A 625 -45.34 6.62 -25.34
N ALA A 626 -44.87 7.74 -24.77
CA ALA A 626 -44.67 9.01 -25.48
C ALA A 626 -43.25 9.19 -26.07
N THR A 627 -42.34 8.21 -25.85
CA THR A 627 -40.94 8.26 -26.31
C THR A 627 -40.69 7.30 -27.43
#